data_766bce6a593b2f39766334a632a3988d
#
_entry.id   766bce6a593b2f39766334a632a3988d
#
_cell.length_a   1.000
_cell.length_b   1.000
_cell.length_c   1.000
_cell.angle_alpha   90.00
_cell.angle_beta   90.00
_cell.angle_gamma   90.00
#
_symmetry.space_group_name_H-M   'P 1'
#
loop_
_entity.id
_entity.type
_entity.pdbx_description
1 polymer ?
#
loop_
_entity_poly.entity_id
_entity_poly.type
_entity_poly.pdbx_seq_one_letter_code
_entity_poly.pdbx_strand_id
1 'polypeptide(L)'
;MKQETELANAQQKTVEETNKNQAVVLALYEALNTRDVNTVHQILAPDLEWWFHGPPTHQFLMRLLTGASSDDPFRFEVDPVLVTTFGSTVIVEGCDNSRSISWVHAWTVRDGIITQVREYFNTSLTVTRLGDSPPSACGSSTAEIAPVYCPYVWESSLSNRVGKSVPGLVLAI
;
A
#
# COMPACT_ATOMS: atom_id res chain seq x y z
N MET A 1 8.12 27.88 -25.53
CA MET A 1 9.28 26.96 -25.60
C MET A 1 9.88 26.60 -24.23
N LYS A 2 10.29 27.55 -23.39
CA LYS A 2 10.84 27.17 -22.04
C LYS A 2 9.84 26.47 -21.12
N GLN A 3 8.60 26.90 -21.14
CA GLN A 3 7.54 26.36 -20.26
C GLN A 3 7.12 24.91 -20.62
N GLU A 4 7.15 24.56 -21.90
CA GLU A 4 6.85 23.19 -22.37
C GLU A 4 7.96 22.21 -22.00
N THR A 5 9.21 22.67 -22.01
CA THR A 5 10.37 21.84 -21.62
C THR A 5 10.39 21.56 -20.11
N GLU A 6 10.00 22.54 -19.29
CA GLU A 6 9.92 22.36 -17.83
C GLU A 6 8.78 21.40 -17.43
N LEU A 7 7.63 21.49 -18.08
CA LEU A 7 6.51 20.56 -17.88
C LEU A 7 6.88 19.13 -18.29
N ALA A 8 7.52 18.95 -19.43
CA ALA A 8 7.96 17.65 -19.90
C ALA A 8 8.99 17.02 -18.94
N ASN A 9 9.94 17.79 -18.43
CA ASN A 9 10.93 17.33 -17.47
C ASN A 9 10.29 16.97 -16.11
N ALA A 10 9.31 17.74 -15.65
CA ALA A 10 8.60 17.45 -14.41
C ALA A 10 7.78 16.15 -14.51
N GLN A 11 7.10 15.94 -15.64
CA GLN A 11 6.36 14.70 -15.90
C GLN A 11 7.27 13.49 -15.99
N GLN A 12 8.40 13.60 -16.66
CA GLN A 12 9.37 12.51 -16.78
C GLN A 12 9.95 12.14 -15.42
N LYS A 13 10.29 13.11 -14.58
CA LYS A 13 10.78 12.88 -13.22
C LYS A 13 9.75 12.16 -12.35
N THR A 14 8.48 12.53 -12.47
CA THR A 14 7.37 11.89 -11.74
C THR A 14 7.19 10.43 -12.16
N VAL A 15 7.28 10.12 -13.45
CA VAL A 15 7.18 8.75 -13.97
C VAL A 15 8.35 7.91 -13.50
N GLU A 16 9.57 8.44 -13.51
CA GLU A 16 10.76 7.73 -13.03
C GLU A 16 10.66 7.41 -11.53
N GLU A 17 10.19 8.35 -10.72
CA GLU A 17 10.00 8.15 -9.29
C GLU A 17 8.91 7.10 -9.02
N THR A 18 7.81 7.14 -9.74
CA THR A 18 6.73 6.14 -9.68
C THR A 18 7.26 4.74 -9.96
N ASN A 19 8.04 4.58 -11.03
CA ASN A 19 8.62 3.31 -11.41
C ASN A 19 9.64 2.81 -10.37
N LYS A 20 10.44 3.70 -9.79
CA LYS A 20 11.38 3.35 -8.71
C LYS A 20 10.65 2.87 -7.46
N ASN A 21 9.62 3.57 -7.03
CA ASN A 21 8.84 3.20 -5.85
C ASN A 21 8.17 1.84 -6.03
N GLN A 22 7.60 1.58 -7.21
CA GLN A 22 7.03 0.29 -7.55
C GLN A 22 8.08 -0.83 -7.54
N ALA A 23 9.25 -0.59 -8.10
CA ALA A 23 10.35 -1.56 -8.14
C ALA A 23 10.84 -1.94 -6.74
N VAL A 24 10.94 -0.96 -5.82
CA VAL A 24 11.31 -1.19 -4.42
C VAL A 24 10.32 -2.12 -3.73
N VAL A 25 9.01 -1.89 -3.92
CA VAL A 25 7.96 -2.73 -3.31
C VAL A 25 7.96 -4.14 -3.90
N LEU A 26 8.13 -4.29 -5.21
CA LEU A 26 8.22 -5.61 -5.84
C LEU A 26 9.47 -6.38 -5.36
N ALA A 27 10.61 -5.70 -5.22
CA ALA A 27 11.82 -6.31 -4.66
C ALA A 27 11.63 -6.77 -3.21
N LEU A 28 10.84 -6.05 -2.40
CA LEU A 28 10.47 -6.48 -1.06
C LEU A 28 9.69 -7.79 -1.07
N TYR A 29 8.66 -7.92 -1.92
CA TYR A 29 7.89 -9.16 -2.00
C TYR A 29 8.74 -10.35 -2.44
N GLU A 30 9.62 -10.15 -3.40
CA GLU A 30 10.58 -11.19 -3.80
C GLU A 30 11.49 -11.58 -2.64
N ALA A 31 12.06 -10.61 -1.92
CA ALA A 31 12.89 -10.86 -0.75
C ALA A 31 12.15 -11.59 0.38
N LEU A 32 10.88 -11.23 0.64
CA LEU A 32 10.03 -11.92 1.62
C LEU A 32 9.77 -13.38 1.20
N ASN A 33 9.46 -13.61 -0.06
CA ASN A 33 9.16 -14.95 -0.58
C ASN A 33 10.38 -15.84 -0.67
N THR A 34 11.58 -15.28 -0.89
CA THR A 34 12.87 -16.00 -0.95
C THR A 34 13.60 -16.04 0.38
N ARG A 35 13.07 -15.37 1.42
CA ARG A 35 13.72 -15.25 2.74
C ARG A 35 15.06 -14.52 2.70
N ASP A 36 15.22 -13.59 1.78
CA ASP A 36 16.41 -12.72 1.71
C ASP A 36 16.33 -11.59 2.75
N VAL A 37 16.79 -11.92 3.96
CA VAL A 37 16.77 -11.02 5.12
C VAL A 37 17.60 -9.76 4.86
N ASN A 38 18.71 -9.86 4.13
CA ASN A 38 19.58 -8.73 3.86
C ASN A 38 18.86 -7.68 3.00
N THR A 39 18.21 -8.11 1.93
CA THR A 39 17.43 -7.21 1.07
C THR A 39 16.25 -6.59 1.83
N VAL A 40 15.55 -7.37 2.65
CA VAL A 40 14.47 -6.86 3.51
C VAL A 40 14.97 -5.74 4.42
N HIS A 41 16.11 -5.93 5.10
CA HIS A 41 16.71 -4.90 5.96
C HIS A 41 17.20 -3.66 5.22
N GLN A 42 17.57 -3.78 3.95
CA GLN A 42 17.97 -2.65 3.13
C GLN A 42 16.79 -1.81 2.64
N ILE A 43 15.64 -2.43 2.46
CA ILE A 43 14.44 -1.79 1.89
C ILE A 43 13.53 -1.21 2.98
N LEU A 44 13.43 -1.88 4.13
CA LEU A 44 12.56 -1.42 5.22
C LEU A 44 13.28 -0.46 6.17
N ALA A 45 12.57 0.60 6.56
CA ALA A 45 13.05 1.46 7.64
C ALA A 45 13.11 0.69 8.97
N PRO A 46 14.13 0.94 9.81
CA PRO A 46 14.24 0.28 11.11
C PRO A 46 13.09 0.61 12.07
N ASP A 47 12.42 1.72 11.84
CA ASP A 47 11.25 2.23 12.58
C ASP A 47 9.97 2.14 11.73
N LEU A 48 9.85 1.08 10.92
CA LEU A 48 8.68 0.85 10.06
C LEU A 48 7.37 0.98 10.83
N GLU A 49 6.50 1.87 10.38
CA GLU A 49 5.14 1.97 10.90
C GLU A 49 4.24 0.91 10.24
N TRP A 50 3.61 0.08 11.06
CA TRP A 50 2.71 -0.97 10.61
C TRP A 50 1.30 -0.79 11.15
N TRP A 51 0.34 -0.69 10.24
CA TRP A 51 -1.09 -0.62 10.54
C TRP A 51 -1.79 -1.84 9.97
N PHE A 52 -2.46 -2.61 10.83
CA PHE A 52 -3.11 -3.84 10.44
C PHE A 52 -4.63 -3.75 10.61
N HIS A 53 -5.35 -4.14 9.57
CA HIS A 53 -6.81 -4.27 9.54
C HIS A 53 -7.19 -5.65 9.05
N GLY A 54 -7.66 -6.49 9.95
CA GLY A 54 -8.07 -7.85 9.64
C GLY A 54 -8.09 -8.76 10.86
N PRO A 55 -8.37 -10.05 10.65
CA PRO A 55 -8.34 -11.02 11.73
C PRO A 55 -6.90 -11.18 12.28
N PRO A 56 -6.72 -11.31 13.61
CA PRO A 56 -5.39 -11.49 14.21
C PRO A 56 -4.60 -12.68 13.68
N THR A 57 -5.31 -13.69 13.21
CA THR A 57 -4.72 -14.90 12.59
C THR A 57 -4.04 -14.63 11.25
N HIS A 58 -4.34 -13.50 10.60
CA HIS A 58 -3.85 -13.12 9.28
C HIS A 58 -2.64 -12.17 9.30
N GLN A 59 -2.00 -11.98 10.42
CA GLN A 59 -0.79 -11.16 10.56
C GLN A 59 0.46 -11.83 9.96
N PHE A 60 0.37 -12.26 8.71
CA PHE A 60 1.41 -13.03 8.03
C PHE A 60 2.69 -12.23 7.80
N LEU A 61 2.56 -10.95 7.39
CA LEU A 61 3.71 -10.09 7.16
C LEU A 61 4.57 -9.95 8.41
N MET A 62 3.96 -9.65 9.54
CA MET A 62 4.69 -9.47 10.78
C MET A 62 5.35 -10.76 11.27
N ARG A 63 4.72 -11.92 11.07
CA ARG A 63 5.33 -13.21 11.37
C ARG A 63 6.56 -13.50 10.49
N LEU A 64 6.49 -13.11 9.20
CA LEU A 64 7.63 -13.21 8.30
C LEU A 64 8.78 -12.31 8.75
N LEU A 65 8.50 -11.06 9.10
CA LEU A 65 9.50 -10.07 9.51
C LEU A 65 10.14 -10.41 10.87
N THR A 66 9.40 -11.02 11.79
CA THR A 66 9.90 -11.38 13.13
C THR A 66 10.49 -12.80 13.20
N GLY A 67 10.44 -13.55 12.10
CA GLY A 67 10.90 -14.95 12.10
C GLY A 67 9.97 -15.93 12.85
N ALA A 68 8.80 -15.49 13.28
CA ALA A 68 7.79 -16.32 13.96
C ALA A 68 6.95 -17.17 12.99
N SER A 69 7.45 -17.44 11.79
CA SER A 69 6.73 -18.21 10.80
C SER A 69 6.71 -19.70 11.17
N SER A 70 5.53 -20.29 11.11
CA SER A 70 5.31 -21.74 11.23
C SER A 70 5.80 -22.50 10.00
N ASP A 71 5.70 -23.83 10.05
CA ASP A 71 6.15 -24.76 8.99
C ASP A 71 5.45 -24.57 7.63
N ASP A 72 4.34 -23.83 7.57
CA ASP A 72 3.66 -23.45 6.33
C ASP A 72 3.67 -21.93 6.13
N PRO A 73 4.73 -21.38 5.54
CA PRO A 73 4.86 -19.94 5.35
C PRO A 73 3.86 -19.43 4.33
N PHE A 74 3.12 -18.38 4.69
CA PHE A 74 2.30 -17.63 3.75
C PHE A 74 3.20 -16.95 2.71
N ARG A 75 2.80 -17.01 1.44
CA ARG A 75 3.48 -16.30 0.35
C ARG A 75 2.61 -15.16 -0.16
N PHE A 76 3.21 -14.01 -0.32
CA PHE A 76 2.57 -12.88 -0.97
C PHE A 76 2.81 -12.97 -2.49
N GLU A 77 1.92 -13.64 -3.18
CA GLU A 77 1.97 -13.69 -4.66
C GLU A 77 1.41 -12.39 -5.22
N VAL A 78 2.25 -11.67 -5.96
CA VAL A 78 1.93 -10.37 -6.53
C VAL A 78 1.76 -10.49 -8.04
N ASP A 79 0.59 -10.08 -8.53
CA ASP A 79 0.38 -9.83 -9.94
C ASP A 79 0.73 -8.38 -10.24
N PRO A 80 1.71 -8.09 -11.11
CA PRO A 80 2.10 -6.72 -11.45
C PRO A 80 0.96 -5.84 -11.97
N VAL A 81 -0.08 -6.46 -12.54
CA VAL A 81 -1.28 -5.74 -13.02
C VAL A 81 -2.08 -5.13 -11.86
N LEU A 82 -1.94 -5.69 -10.66
CA LEU A 82 -2.64 -5.26 -9.46
C LEU A 82 -1.79 -4.32 -8.59
N VAL A 83 -0.76 -3.72 -9.15
CA VAL A 83 0.10 -2.73 -8.50
C VAL A 83 -0.21 -1.35 -9.04
N THR A 84 -0.54 -0.42 -8.15
CA THR A 84 -0.86 0.96 -8.52
C THR A 84 -0.04 1.92 -7.66
N THR A 85 0.54 2.95 -8.26
CA THR A 85 1.38 3.92 -7.54
C THR A 85 0.80 5.32 -7.63
N PHE A 86 0.72 5.99 -6.47
CA PHE A 86 0.27 7.37 -6.31
C PHE A 86 1.33 8.15 -5.52
N GLY A 87 2.21 8.87 -6.21
CA GLY A 87 3.31 9.57 -5.55
C GLY A 87 4.19 8.63 -4.74
N SER A 88 4.29 8.82 -3.44
CA SER A 88 5.05 7.97 -2.52
C SER A 88 4.30 6.71 -2.07
N THR A 89 3.04 6.56 -2.43
CA THR A 89 2.21 5.42 -2.01
C THR A 89 2.11 4.38 -3.13
N VAL A 90 2.47 3.14 -2.83
CA VAL A 90 2.32 1.99 -3.72
C VAL A 90 1.29 1.05 -3.13
N ILE A 91 0.20 0.83 -3.85
CA ILE A 91 -0.87 -0.09 -3.45
C ILE A 91 -0.72 -1.39 -4.23
N VAL A 92 -0.72 -2.49 -3.50
CA VAL A 92 -0.63 -3.84 -4.03
C VAL A 92 -1.78 -4.66 -3.49
N GLU A 93 -2.49 -5.34 -4.35
CA GLU A 93 -3.49 -6.31 -3.92
C GLU A 93 -3.17 -7.71 -4.43
N GLY A 94 -3.56 -8.69 -3.63
CA GLY A 94 -3.37 -10.08 -3.96
C GLY A 94 -4.41 -10.98 -3.28
N CYS A 95 -4.44 -12.22 -3.69
CA CYS A 95 -5.31 -13.24 -3.10
C CYS A 95 -4.62 -14.60 -3.10
N ASP A 96 -4.93 -15.37 -2.06
CA ASP A 96 -4.68 -16.80 -2.01
C ASP A 96 -6.04 -17.51 -2.15
N ASN A 97 -6.30 -18.03 -3.34
CA ASN A 97 -7.57 -18.67 -3.66
C ASN A 97 -7.75 -20.00 -2.88
N SER A 98 -6.65 -20.68 -2.56
CA SER A 98 -6.70 -21.95 -1.82
C SER A 98 -7.18 -21.77 -0.38
N ARG A 99 -6.89 -20.61 0.20
CA ARG A 99 -7.25 -20.24 1.58
C ARG A 99 -8.41 -19.26 1.67
N SER A 100 -8.97 -18.83 0.54
CA SER A 100 -9.99 -17.76 0.46
C SER A 100 -9.54 -16.47 1.18
N ILE A 101 -8.27 -16.12 1.06
CA ILE A 101 -7.68 -14.94 1.67
C ILE A 101 -7.44 -13.90 0.58
N SER A 102 -7.92 -12.68 0.79
CA SER A 102 -7.60 -11.51 -0.01
C SER A 102 -6.90 -10.47 0.85
N TRP A 103 -5.95 -9.77 0.28
CA TRP A 103 -5.17 -8.77 1.00
C TRP A 103 -4.85 -7.56 0.13
N VAL A 104 -4.66 -6.43 0.80
CA VAL A 104 -4.20 -5.17 0.20
C VAL A 104 -3.13 -4.59 1.09
N HIS A 105 -2.02 -4.18 0.49
CA HIS A 105 -0.97 -3.39 1.14
C HIS A 105 -0.89 -2.01 0.51
N ALA A 106 -0.89 -0.97 1.34
CA ALA A 106 -0.53 0.37 0.94
C ALA A 106 0.83 0.71 1.57
N TRP A 107 1.86 0.73 0.74
CA TRP A 107 3.23 1.01 1.13
C TRP A 107 3.57 2.48 0.93
N THR A 108 4.23 3.10 1.90
CA THR A 108 4.82 4.44 1.73
C THR A 108 6.32 4.30 1.50
N VAL A 109 6.79 4.79 0.35
CA VAL A 109 8.19 4.73 -0.05
C VAL A 109 8.76 6.15 -0.07
N ARG A 110 9.87 6.37 0.60
CA ARG A 110 10.61 7.65 0.61
C ARG A 110 12.08 7.38 0.35
N ASP A 111 12.63 7.98 -0.69
CA ASP A 111 14.04 7.83 -1.08
C ASP A 111 14.51 6.36 -1.21
N GLY A 112 13.65 5.50 -1.73
CA GLY A 112 13.94 4.08 -1.91
C GLY A 112 13.80 3.23 -0.65
N ILE A 113 13.33 3.80 0.46
CA ILE A 113 13.08 3.11 1.74
C ILE A 113 11.58 3.09 2.03
N ILE A 114 11.08 1.94 2.45
CA ILE A 114 9.70 1.78 2.90
C ILE A 114 9.62 2.18 4.37
N THR A 115 8.82 3.22 4.66
CA THR A 115 8.68 3.78 6.01
C THR A 115 7.38 3.40 6.69
N GLN A 116 6.36 3.03 5.92
CA GLN A 116 5.04 2.67 6.46
C GLN A 116 4.37 1.60 5.60
N VAL A 117 3.60 0.74 6.23
CA VAL A 117 2.66 -0.16 5.58
C VAL A 117 1.31 -0.13 6.26
N ARG A 118 0.26 -0.06 5.48
CA ARG A 118 -1.11 -0.34 5.90
C ARG A 118 -1.54 -1.64 5.26
N GLU A 119 -1.89 -2.61 6.09
CA GLU A 119 -2.21 -3.97 5.69
C GLU A 119 -3.70 -4.27 5.96
N TYR A 120 -4.39 -4.76 4.93
CA TYR A 120 -5.82 -5.08 4.99
C TYR A 120 -6.03 -6.52 4.55
N PHE A 121 -6.68 -7.32 5.41
CA PHE A 121 -7.03 -8.70 5.12
C PHE A 121 -8.52 -8.94 5.23
N ASN A 122 -9.12 -9.53 4.19
CA ASN A 122 -10.53 -9.95 4.14
C ASN A 122 -11.51 -8.90 4.67
N THR A 123 -11.21 -7.64 4.47
CA THR A 123 -12.03 -6.54 4.97
C THR A 123 -13.16 -6.21 4.00
N SER A 124 -14.36 -6.06 4.54
CA SER A 124 -15.46 -5.37 3.90
C SER A 124 -15.17 -3.88 3.80
N LEU A 125 -15.95 -3.17 3.03
CA LEU A 125 -15.79 -1.75 2.74
C LEU A 125 -15.29 -0.94 3.94
N THR A 126 -14.07 -0.44 3.84
CA THR A 126 -13.51 0.54 4.77
C THR A 126 -13.01 1.72 3.95
N VAL A 127 -13.55 2.89 4.19
CA VAL A 127 -13.01 4.12 3.60
C VAL A 127 -11.94 4.65 4.54
N THR A 128 -10.69 4.54 4.11
CA THR A 128 -9.55 5.03 4.88
C THR A 128 -8.85 6.13 4.09
N ARG A 129 -8.53 7.21 4.76
CA ARG A 129 -7.75 8.30 4.17
C ARG A 129 -6.26 8.01 4.34
N LEU A 130 -5.55 7.94 3.25
CA LEU A 130 -4.10 7.88 3.20
C LEU A 130 -3.58 9.28 2.86
N GLY A 131 -2.90 9.93 3.78
CA GLY A 131 -2.29 11.23 3.55
C GLY A 131 -1.87 11.92 4.84
N ASP A 132 -0.83 12.73 4.76
CA ASP A 132 -0.23 13.49 5.86
C ASP A 132 -1.08 14.74 6.24
N SER A 133 -2.39 14.66 6.18
CA SER A 133 -3.21 15.73 6.73
C SER A 133 -3.28 15.56 8.24
N PRO A 134 -2.82 16.54 9.02
CA PRO A 134 -2.99 16.49 10.47
C PRO A 134 -4.49 16.39 10.78
N PRO A 135 -4.86 15.65 11.82
CA PRO A 135 -6.24 15.68 12.27
C PRO A 135 -6.60 17.12 12.60
N SER A 136 -7.53 17.69 11.85
CA SER A 136 -8.07 19.00 12.16
C SER A 136 -8.64 18.92 13.55
N ALA A 137 -7.99 19.57 14.50
CA ALA A 137 -8.51 19.75 15.82
C ALA A 137 -9.91 20.34 15.67
N CYS A 138 -10.90 19.66 16.21
CA CYS A 138 -12.28 20.11 16.28
C CYS A 138 -12.32 21.35 17.18
N GLY A 139 -12.08 22.50 16.60
CA GLY A 139 -12.30 23.81 17.22
C GLY A 139 -13.54 24.41 16.58
N SER A 140 -14.60 24.56 17.37
CA SER A 140 -15.82 25.23 16.96
C SER A 140 -15.53 26.65 16.48
N SER A 141 -15.70 26.87 15.22
CA SER A 141 -15.91 28.18 14.62
C SER A 141 -16.57 27.96 13.29
N THR A 142 -17.63 28.73 13.03
CA THR A 142 -18.26 28.88 11.72
C THR A 142 -17.22 29.19 10.67
N ALA A 143 -16.65 28.14 10.09
CA ALA A 143 -15.68 28.25 9.02
C ALA A 143 -16.25 27.55 7.80
N GLU A 144 -16.19 28.26 6.71
CA GLU A 144 -16.36 27.77 5.36
C GLU A 144 -15.84 26.34 5.25
N ILE A 145 -16.68 25.43 4.79
CA ILE A 145 -16.29 24.05 4.47
C ILE A 145 -15.32 24.18 3.30
N ALA A 146 -14.03 24.31 3.62
CA ALA A 146 -12.99 24.14 2.61
C ALA A 146 -13.20 22.75 2.01
N PRO A 147 -13.33 22.61 0.68
CA PRO A 147 -13.49 21.31 0.05
C PRO A 147 -12.29 20.47 0.44
N VAL A 148 -12.53 19.37 1.15
CA VAL A 148 -11.50 18.40 1.46
C VAL A 148 -11.10 17.81 0.12
N TYR A 149 -10.00 18.31 -0.43
CA TYR A 149 -9.48 17.85 -1.71
C TYR A 149 -8.94 16.44 -1.51
N CYS A 150 -9.68 15.47 -2.05
CA CYS A 150 -9.22 14.09 -2.16
C CYS A 150 -8.91 13.87 -3.64
N PRO A 151 -7.62 13.98 -4.07
CA PRO A 151 -7.30 13.94 -5.49
C PRO A 151 -7.49 12.55 -6.10
N TYR A 152 -7.41 11.50 -5.29
CA TYR A 152 -7.48 10.13 -5.77
C TYR A 152 -8.32 9.24 -4.85
N VAL A 153 -9.10 8.36 -5.46
CA VAL A 153 -9.81 7.27 -4.80
C VAL A 153 -9.36 5.97 -5.45
N TRP A 154 -8.88 5.04 -4.67
CA TRP A 154 -8.55 3.69 -5.10
C TRP A 154 -9.58 2.71 -4.58
N GLU A 155 -10.02 1.79 -5.44
CA GLU A 155 -10.98 0.74 -5.10
C GLU A 155 -10.39 -0.63 -5.43
N SER A 156 -10.58 -1.60 -4.52
CA SER A 156 -10.14 -2.98 -4.73
C SER A 156 -10.87 -3.62 -5.90
N SER A 157 -10.12 -4.24 -6.79
CA SER A 157 -10.66 -5.01 -7.93
C SER A 157 -10.97 -6.47 -7.57
N LEU A 158 -10.49 -6.95 -6.43
CA LEU A 158 -10.65 -8.34 -6.00
C LEU A 158 -12.08 -8.69 -5.54
N SER A 159 -12.88 -7.72 -5.12
CA SER A 159 -14.27 -7.91 -4.73
C SER A 159 -15.12 -8.60 -5.80
N ASN A 160 -14.83 -8.35 -7.08
CA ASN A 160 -15.53 -8.95 -8.21
C ASN A 160 -15.07 -10.38 -8.54
N ARG A 161 -13.91 -10.79 -8.06
CA ARG A 161 -13.32 -12.12 -8.37
C ARG A 161 -13.75 -13.22 -7.39
N VAL A 162 -14.16 -12.85 -6.19
CA VAL A 162 -14.49 -13.82 -5.11
C VAL A 162 -15.96 -14.24 -5.11
N GLY A 163 -16.76 -13.76 -6.07
CA GLY A 163 -18.18 -14.15 -6.23
C GLY A 163 -19.10 -13.76 -5.06
N LYS A 164 -18.63 -12.93 -4.15
CA LYS A 164 -19.42 -12.35 -3.06
C LYS A 164 -19.76 -10.91 -3.38
N SER A 165 -21.03 -10.56 -3.29
CA SER A 165 -21.52 -9.19 -3.37
C SER A 165 -21.11 -8.35 -2.15
N VAL A 166 -19.81 -8.30 -1.86
CA VAL A 166 -19.27 -7.47 -0.78
C VAL A 166 -18.55 -6.32 -1.43
N PRO A 167 -18.87 -5.07 -1.07
CA PRO A 167 -18.12 -3.93 -1.58
C PRO A 167 -16.63 -4.09 -1.22
N GLY A 168 -15.76 -3.81 -2.18
CA GLY A 168 -14.33 -3.88 -1.98
C GLY A 168 -13.80 -2.77 -1.07
N LEU A 169 -12.56 -2.88 -0.67
CA LEU A 169 -11.85 -1.84 0.06
C LEU A 169 -11.74 -0.59 -0.83
N VAL A 170 -12.06 0.56 -0.26
CA VAL A 170 -11.88 1.88 -0.89
C VAL A 170 -10.90 2.70 -0.06
N LEU A 171 -9.86 3.19 -0.71
CA LEU A 171 -8.86 4.07 -0.11
C LEU A 171 -8.94 5.46 -0.74
N ALA A 172 -9.04 6.48 0.10
CA ALA A 172 -8.91 7.88 -0.29
C ALA A 172 -7.46 8.34 -0.06
N ILE A 173 -6.83 8.82 -1.10
CA ILE A 173 -5.39 9.14 -1.11
C ILE A 173 -5.18 10.64 -1.22
#